data_c57544bb734c64bc0865fd7aaec50af3
#
_entry.id   c57544bb734c64bc0865fd7aaec50af3
#
_cell.length_a   1.000
_cell.length_b   1.000
_cell.length_c   1.000
_cell.angle_alpha   90.00
_cell.angle_beta   90.00
_cell.angle_gamma   90.00
#
_symmetry.space_group_name_H-M   'P 1'
#
loop_
_entity.id
_entity.type
_entity.pdbx_description
1 polymer ?
#
loop_
_entity_poly.entity_id
_entity_poly.type
_entity_poly.pdbx_seq_one_letter_code
_entity_poly.pdbx_strand_id
1 'polypeptide(L)'
;VDLGHQPILLERSNVLGGLVAAWKDADGDWIETGLHNFFGAYPNMLQLMGELNILDRLQWKRHALIFNQPEKPGVLSWFDVPNIPAPFNIIASILRNNDMLTWNQKIRFAIGLIPAIIRGDDYVVSMDKYTFEEWLEMRGIGKDITTDIFVAVCKSLKFIDPDVISATIPLRALNKFLQQKDGSKIAYLDGAPPERLCQPIVDYVIARGGEVHTGVALKEIVTDQDGNVQKLIIQGTDGSPSREIFADAYVSAMSVDAFKNYIPANWQALPYFKQLDHLEGVPVISVQLWFDRKLTDVDHTLFSRSPLLSVYSDMSNSCKEYADPNKSMLELVFAPAADWIDRPNSEIVEATLNELAKLFPQHLPSPAKILKSHVVKTPRSIYTATPEREQFRPHQATPIANFFLSGSYTAQPFFGSMEGAVLSGKLTAQEIHNASQNASQSSGSKVLGRTSNQNQSNPSVVSA
;
A
#
# COMPACT_ATOMS: atom_id res chain seq x y z
N VAL A 1 1.74 9.66 -18.98
CA VAL A 1 2.07 9.58 -20.44
C VAL A 1 0.80 9.47 -21.28
N ASP A 2 -0.17 8.63 -20.94
CA ASP A 2 -1.38 8.39 -21.74
C ASP A 2 -2.29 9.63 -21.88
N LEU A 3 -2.18 10.56 -20.95
CA LEU A 3 -2.85 11.87 -21.01
C LEU A 3 -2.06 12.95 -21.75
N GLY A 4 -0.96 12.57 -22.45
CA GLY A 4 -0.13 13.48 -23.25
C GLY A 4 0.94 14.27 -22.46
N HIS A 5 1.17 13.91 -21.19
CA HIS A 5 2.22 14.50 -20.37
C HIS A 5 3.54 13.73 -20.49
N GLN A 6 4.68 14.42 -20.33
CA GLN A 6 6.02 13.83 -20.27
C GLN A 6 6.54 13.87 -18.83
N PRO A 7 6.43 12.79 -18.06
CA PRO A 7 6.89 12.76 -16.68
C PRO A 7 8.40 12.63 -16.59
N ILE A 8 8.99 13.31 -15.60
CA ILE A 8 10.35 13.11 -15.11
C ILE A 8 10.20 12.52 -13.70
N LEU A 9 10.49 11.21 -13.53
CA LEU A 9 10.45 10.55 -12.25
C LEU A 9 11.82 10.61 -11.59
N LEU A 10 11.87 11.10 -10.36
CA LEU A 10 13.07 11.21 -9.55
C LEU A 10 12.93 10.30 -8.32
N GLU A 11 13.86 9.38 -8.14
CA GLU A 11 13.90 8.46 -7.01
C GLU A 11 15.25 8.58 -6.28
N ARG A 12 15.19 8.74 -4.96
CA ARG A 12 16.40 8.86 -4.12
C ARG A 12 17.19 7.56 -4.05
N SER A 13 16.49 6.43 -3.98
CA SER A 13 17.11 5.11 -3.93
C SER A 13 17.70 4.71 -5.29
N ASN A 14 18.65 3.80 -5.30
CA ASN A 14 19.12 3.16 -6.53
C ASN A 14 18.14 2.07 -7.05
N VAL A 15 17.10 1.76 -6.27
CA VAL A 15 16.05 0.81 -6.64
C VAL A 15 14.68 1.48 -6.60
N LEU A 16 13.80 1.09 -7.53
CA LEU A 16 12.44 1.55 -7.59
C LEU A 16 11.50 0.66 -6.76
N GLY A 17 10.32 1.16 -6.43
CA GLY A 17 9.28 0.39 -5.76
C GLY A 17 8.83 0.97 -4.42
N GLY A 18 9.64 1.81 -3.77
CA GLY A 18 9.28 2.38 -2.46
C GLY A 18 9.03 1.27 -1.42
N LEU A 19 7.79 1.13 -0.97
CA LEU A 19 7.39 0.08 -0.02
C LEU A 19 7.29 -1.32 -0.62
N VAL A 20 7.39 -1.48 -1.94
CA VAL A 20 7.48 -2.76 -2.65
C VAL A 20 8.85 -2.95 -3.30
N ALA A 21 9.86 -2.24 -2.82
CA ALA A 21 11.22 -2.37 -3.32
C ALA A 21 11.87 -3.70 -2.91
N ALA A 22 12.83 -4.13 -3.71
CA ALA A 22 13.73 -5.21 -3.39
C ALA A 22 15.12 -4.94 -3.98
N TRP A 23 16.13 -5.60 -3.44
CA TRP A 23 17.51 -5.53 -3.93
C TRP A 23 18.20 -6.87 -3.74
N LYS A 24 19.27 -7.09 -4.48
CA LYS A 24 20.09 -8.28 -4.30
C LYS A 24 21.14 -8.05 -3.23
N ASP A 25 21.31 -9.02 -2.35
CA ASP A 25 22.42 -9.02 -1.39
C ASP A 25 23.73 -9.52 -2.02
N ALA A 26 24.75 -9.68 -1.19
CA ALA A 26 26.08 -10.12 -1.65
C ALA A 26 26.11 -11.53 -2.24
N ASP A 27 25.15 -12.39 -1.86
CA ASP A 27 25.02 -13.76 -2.37
C ASP A 27 24.16 -13.81 -3.66
N GLY A 28 23.52 -12.70 -4.03
CA GLY A 28 22.63 -12.59 -5.17
C GLY A 28 21.18 -12.93 -4.87
N ASP A 29 20.82 -13.17 -3.62
CA ASP A 29 19.45 -13.41 -3.19
C ASP A 29 18.67 -12.09 -3.11
N TRP A 30 17.40 -12.13 -3.49
CA TRP A 30 16.49 -11.00 -3.36
C TRP A 30 16.11 -10.75 -1.90
N ILE A 31 16.27 -9.51 -1.47
CA ILE A 31 15.81 -9.01 -0.19
C ILE A 31 14.67 -8.04 -0.46
N GLU A 32 13.47 -8.41 -0.03
CA GLU A 32 12.25 -7.61 -0.21
C GLU A 32 11.94 -6.74 1.02
N THR A 33 11.29 -5.61 0.81
CA THR A 33 10.86 -4.72 1.91
C THR A 33 9.70 -5.28 2.70
N GLY A 34 9.02 -6.30 2.19
CA GLY A 34 7.89 -6.95 2.85
C GLY A 34 7.21 -7.99 1.97
N LEU A 35 6.37 -8.81 2.60
CA LEU A 35 5.52 -9.79 1.93
C LEU A 35 4.40 -9.09 1.15
N HIS A 36 4.45 -9.14 -0.17
CA HIS A 36 3.54 -8.43 -1.06
C HIS A 36 2.51 -9.37 -1.69
N ASN A 37 1.28 -9.27 -1.22
CA ASN A 37 0.13 -10.00 -1.74
C ASN A 37 -0.72 -9.13 -2.65
N PHE A 38 -1.11 -9.66 -3.81
CA PHE A 38 -2.10 -9.08 -4.70
C PHE A 38 -3.46 -9.73 -4.44
N PHE A 39 -4.52 -8.94 -4.54
CA PHE A 39 -5.88 -9.41 -4.30
C PHE A 39 -6.77 -9.23 -5.52
N GLY A 40 -7.76 -10.12 -5.67
CA GLY A 40 -8.79 -9.94 -6.70
C GLY A 40 -9.58 -8.62 -6.55
N ALA A 41 -9.64 -8.05 -5.35
CA ALA A 41 -10.23 -6.75 -5.06
C ALA A 41 -9.31 -5.55 -5.38
N TYR A 42 -8.27 -5.71 -6.21
CA TYR A 42 -7.36 -4.65 -6.65
C TYR A 42 -7.61 -4.24 -8.12
N PRO A 43 -8.76 -3.64 -8.46
CA PRO A 43 -9.14 -3.40 -9.85
C PRO A 43 -8.16 -2.47 -10.59
N ASN A 44 -7.64 -1.43 -9.92
CA ASN A 44 -6.73 -0.47 -10.56
C ASN A 44 -5.34 -1.06 -10.81
N MET A 45 -4.84 -1.84 -9.85
CA MET A 45 -3.57 -2.56 -10.00
C MET A 45 -3.67 -3.60 -11.11
N LEU A 46 -4.74 -4.42 -11.11
CA LEU A 46 -4.95 -5.43 -12.15
C LEU A 46 -5.14 -4.80 -13.53
N GLN A 47 -5.85 -3.67 -13.62
CA GLN A 47 -5.96 -2.91 -14.87
C GLN A 47 -4.58 -2.43 -15.34
N LEU A 48 -3.77 -1.81 -14.45
CA LEU A 48 -2.42 -1.36 -14.79
C LEU A 48 -1.55 -2.51 -15.30
N MET A 49 -1.57 -3.66 -14.61
CA MET A 49 -0.83 -4.84 -15.04
C MET A 49 -1.34 -5.38 -16.41
N GLY A 50 -2.63 -5.26 -16.68
CA GLY A 50 -3.21 -5.58 -17.98
C GLY A 50 -2.73 -4.66 -19.09
N GLU A 51 -2.71 -3.35 -18.85
CA GLU A 51 -2.21 -2.34 -19.79
C GLU A 51 -0.71 -2.52 -20.11
N LEU A 52 0.05 -3.01 -19.13
CA LEU A 52 1.47 -3.34 -19.27
C LEU A 52 1.72 -4.75 -19.86
N ASN A 53 0.66 -5.55 -20.09
CA ASN A 53 0.74 -6.95 -20.52
C ASN A 53 1.58 -7.85 -19.58
N ILE A 54 1.40 -7.69 -18.25
CA ILE A 54 2.11 -8.45 -17.22
C ILE A 54 1.18 -9.15 -16.21
N LEU A 55 -0.11 -9.32 -16.53
CA LEU A 55 -1.06 -10.04 -15.69
C LEU A 55 -0.69 -11.51 -15.46
N ASP A 56 -0.03 -12.13 -16.43
CA ASP A 56 0.45 -13.50 -16.38
C ASP A 56 1.58 -13.73 -15.36
N ARG A 57 2.21 -12.66 -14.87
CA ARG A 57 3.18 -12.70 -13.76
C ARG A 57 2.53 -12.94 -12.40
N LEU A 58 1.20 -12.84 -12.30
CA LEU A 58 0.46 -13.12 -11.06
C LEU A 58 0.19 -14.62 -10.91
N GLN A 59 0.76 -15.20 -9.88
CA GLN A 59 0.55 -16.59 -9.48
C GLN A 59 -0.61 -16.69 -8.51
N TRP A 60 -1.83 -16.84 -9.04
CA TRP A 60 -3.04 -16.97 -8.21
C TRP A 60 -3.05 -18.26 -7.42
N LYS A 61 -3.27 -18.13 -6.10
CA LYS A 61 -3.32 -19.26 -5.17
C LYS A 61 -4.74 -19.82 -5.02
N ARG A 62 -4.86 -20.97 -4.33
CA ARG A 62 -6.15 -21.49 -3.89
C ARG A 62 -6.92 -20.40 -3.17
N HIS A 63 -8.21 -20.26 -3.44
CA HIS A 63 -9.02 -19.23 -2.77
C HIS A 63 -9.34 -19.68 -1.34
N ALA A 64 -8.49 -19.32 -0.40
CA ALA A 64 -8.62 -19.65 1.02
C ALA A 64 -7.95 -18.59 1.89
N LEU A 65 -8.32 -18.56 3.18
CA LEU A 65 -7.57 -17.96 4.27
C LEU A 65 -7.07 -19.09 5.15
N ILE A 66 -5.79 -19.09 5.50
CA ILE A 66 -5.17 -20.19 6.24
C ILE A 66 -4.54 -19.65 7.50
N PHE A 67 -4.93 -20.22 8.64
CA PHE A 67 -4.39 -19.83 9.94
C PHE A 67 -3.49 -20.93 10.49
N ASN A 68 -2.30 -20.53 10.96
CA ASN A 68 -1.39 -21.33 11.77
C ASN A 68 -1.21 -20.62 13.12
N GLN A 69 -1.70 -21.25 14.19
CA GLN A 69 -1.78 -20.60 15.50
C GLN A 69 -0.85 -21.22 16.52
N PRO A 70 -0.19 -20.42 17.37
CA PRO A 70 0.71 -20.93 18.39
C PRO A 70 0.06 -21.91 19.39
N GLU A 71 -1.23 -21.72 19.67
CA GLU A 71 -1.98 -22.55 20.64
C GLU A 71 -2.45 -23.89 20.06
N LYS A 72 -2.34 -24.06 18.75
CA LYS A 72 -2.64 -25.30 18.03
C LYS A 72 -1.47 -25.70 17.12
N PRO A 73 -0.30 -26.01 17.69
CA PRO A 73 0.91 -26.28 16.91
C PRO A 73 0.71 -27.38 15.88
N GLY A 74 1.14 -27.12 14.64
CA GLY A 74 1.04 -28.08 13.53
C GLY A 74 -0.38 -28.25 12.94
N VAL A 75 -1.39 -27.51 13.46
CA VAL A 75 -2.74 -27.51 12.89
C VAL A 75 -2.91 -26.27 12.00
N LEU A 76 -3.23 -26.50 10.73
CA LEU A 76 -3.62 -25.46 9.78
C LEU A 76 -5.15 -25.41 9.67
N SER A 77 -5.72 -24.25 9.97
CA SER A 77 -7.16 -24.04 9.85
C SER A 77 -7.47 -23.32 8.54
N TRP A 78 -8.27 -23.94 7.70
CA TRP A 78 -8.59 -23.49 6.35
C TRP A 78 -10.00 -22.89 6.28
N PHE A 79 -10.09 -21.69 5.76
CA PHE A 79 -11.32 -21.05 5.31
C PHE A 79 -11.38 -21.09 3.79
N ASP A 80 -11.69 -22.27 3.24
CA ASP A 80 -11.83 -22.47 1.81
C ASP A 80 -13.03 -21.71 1.25
N VAL A 81 -12.79 -20.88 0.24
CA VAL A 81 -13.82 -20.07 -0.41
C VAL A 81 -14.32 -20.81 -1.66
N PRO A 82 -15.55 -21.33 -1.65
CA PRO A 82 -16.09 -22.07 -2.80
C PRO A 82 -16.34 -21.14 -3.99
N ASN A 83 -16.32 -21.74 -5.19
CA ASN A 83 -16.55 -21.03 -6.45
C ASN A 83 -18.05 -20.77 -6.71
N ILE A 84 -18.69 -19.98 -5.84
CA ILE A 84 -20.07 -19.52 -5.95
C ILE A 84 -20.11 -17.98 -5.86
N PRO A 85 -21.23 -17.32 -6.25
CA PRO A 85 -21.32 -15.86 -6.20
C PRO A 85 -21.07 -15.27 -4.82
N ALA A 86 -20.44 -14.10 -4.77
CA ALA A 86 -20.34 -13.29 -3.56
C ALA A 86 -21.75 -12.73 -3.18
N PRO A 87 -22.06 -12.54 -1.90
CA PRO A 87 -21.23 -12.82 -0.72
C PRO A 87 -21.34 -14.27 -0.21
N PHE A 88 -22.12 -15.13 -0.86
CA PHE A 88 -22.41 -16.51 -0.41
C PHE A 88 -21.14 -17.37 -0.33
N ASN A 89 -20.13 -17.11 -1.16
CA ASN A 89 -18.85 -17.79 -1.13
C ASN A 89 -18.13 -17.62 0.22
N ILE A 90 -18.04 -16.40 0.74
CA ILE A 90 -17.40 -16.12 2.04
C ILE A 90 -18.25 -16.66 3.18
N ILE A 91 -19.58 -16.49 3.11
CA ILE A 91 -20.50 -17.08 4.11
C ILE A 91 -20.32 -18.59 4.18
N ALA A 92 -20.27 -19.27 3.03
CA ALA A 92 -20.06 -20.71 2.98
C ALA A 92 -18.69 -21.13 3.53
N SER A 93 -17.64 -20.35 3.28
CA SER A 93 -16.31 -20.57 3.83
C SER A 93 -16.32 -20.52 5.37
N ILE A 94 -16.95 -19.51 5.95
CA ILE A 94 -17.10 -19.37 7.41
C ILE A 94 -17.91 -20.51 8.00
N LEU A 95 -19.04 -20.87 7.38
CA LEU A 95 -19.91 -21.94 7.88
C LEU A 95 -19.23 -23.31 7.87
N ARG A 96 -18.37 -23.58 6.89
CA ARG A 96 -17.66 -24.85 6.74
C ARG A 96 -16.46 -25.01 7.68
N ASN A 97 -15.86 -23.92 8.13
CA ASN A 97 -14.76 -23.99 9.08
C ASN A 97 -15.29 -24.40 10.47
N ASN A 98 -14.78 -25.49 11.02
CA ASN A 98 -15.15 -26.01 12.34
C ASN A 98 -13.96 -26.03 13.31
N ASP A 99 -12.79 -25.57 12.88
CA ASP A 99 -11.55 -25.62 13.65
C ASP A 99 -11.38 -24.39 14.54
N MET A 100 -11.85 -23.23 14.08
CA MET A 100 -11.64 -21.95 14.75
C MET A 100 -12.91 -21.35 15.33
N LEU A 101 -14.06 -21.52 14.68
CA LEU A 101 -15.31 -20.88 15.05
C LEU A 101 -16.37 -21.87 15.47
N THR A 102 -16.93 -21.70 16.67
CA THR A 102 -18.14 -22.37 17.11
C THR A 102 -19.38 -21.82 16.40
N TRP A 103 -20.48 -22.57 16.36
CA TRP A 103 -21.73 -22.11 15.75
C TRP A 103 -22.28 -20.82 16.36
N ASN A 104 -22.15 -20.63 17.68
CA ASN A 104 -22.53 -19.38 18.34
C ASN A 104 -21.70 -18.18 17.84
N GLN A 105 -20.39 -18.36 17.69
CA GLN A 105 -19.49 -17.34 17.14
C GLN A 105 -19.84 -16.98 15.69
N LYS A 106 -20.10 -17.99 14.84
CA LYS A 106 -20.51 -17.78 13.44
C LYS A 106 -21.80 -16.95 13.34
N ILE A 107 -22.80 -17.26 14.17
CA ILE A 107 -24.08 -16.54 14.18
C ILE A 107 -23.88 -15.10 14.67
N ARG A 108 -23.15 -14.88 15.78
CA ARG A 108 -22.86 -13.53 16.28
C ARG A 108 -22.10 -12.69 15.25
N PHE A 109 -21.10 -13.28 14.60
CA PHE A 109 -20.33 -12.63 13.56
C PHE A 109 -21.20 -12.24 12.35
N ALA A 110 -22.02 -13.17 11.85
CA ALA A 110 -22.93 -12.91 10.74
C ALA A 110 -23.90 -11.75 11.05
N ILE A 111 -24.55 -11.78 12.23
CA ILE A 111 -25.47 -10.72 12.68
C ILE A 111 -24.73 -9.38 12.85
N GLY A 112 -23.53 -9.40 13.43
CA GLY A 112 -22.71 -8.21 13.67
C GLY A 112 -22.32 -7.49 12.39
N LEU A 113 -22.05 -8.22 11.30
CA LEU A 113 -21.66 -7.65 10.00
C LEU A 113 -22.82 -7.06 9.19
N ILE A 114 -24.08 -7.41 9.49
CA ILE A 114 -25.26 -6.97 8.70
C ILE A 114 -25.26 -5.46 8.40
N PRO A 115 -25.04 -4.56 9.38
CA PRO A 115 -25.09 -3.12 9.09
C PRO A 115 -23.98 -2.65 8.13
N ALA A 116 -22.78 -3.21 8.23
CA ALA A 116 -21.67 -2.87 7.33
C ALA A 116 -21.95 -3.32 5.89
N ILE A 117 -22.61 -4.48 5.72
CA ILE A 117 -22.97 -5.01 4.40
C ILE A 117 -24.12 -4.23 3.78
N ILE A 118 -25.17 -3.92 4.56
CA ILE A 118 -26.40 -3.29 4.02
C ILE A 118 -26.22 -1.79 3.76
N ARG A 119 -25.51 -1.07 4.65
CA ARG A 119 -25.37 0.39 4.58
C ARG A 119 -24.18 0.86 3.75
N GLY A 120 -23.29 -0.07 3.36
CA GLY A 120 -22.15 0.22 2.48
C GLY A 120 -21.13 1.22 3.03
N ASP A 121 -20.51 1.98 2.14
CA ASP A 121 -19.36 2.84 2.45
C ASP A 121 -19.71 4.00 3.41
N ASP A 122 -20.90 4.58 3.34
CA ASP A 122 -21.32 5.66 4.27
C ASP A 122 -21.32 5.19 5.72
N TYR A 123 -21.80 3.97 5.96
CA TYR A 123 -21.74 3.38 7.29
C TYR A 123 -20.30 3.14 7.72
N VAL A 124 -19.46 2.59 6.83
CA VAL A 124 -18.07 2.30 7.11
C VAL A 124 -17.33 3.57 7.52
N VAL A 125 -17.48 4.64 6.75
CA VAL A 125 -16.88 5.96 7.06
C VAL A 125 -17.36 6.51 8.40
N SER A 126 -18.64 6.34 8.73
CA SER A 126 -19.19 6.82 10.01
C SER A 126 -18.65 6.07 11.23
N MET A 127 -17.97 4.95 11.03
CA MET A 127 -17.33 4.14 12.09
C MET A 127 -15.88 4.55 12.37
N ASP A 128 -15.32 5.53 11.68
CA ASP A 128 -13.93 5.99 11.86
C ASP A 128 -13.59 6.50 13.26
N LYS A 129 -14.60 6.88 14.03
CA LYS A 129 -14.45 7.35 15.43
C LYS A 129 -14.22 6.23 16.45
N TYR A 130 -14.33 4.97 16.03
CA TYR A 130 -14.16 3.81 16.91
C TYR A 130 -12.94 2.99 16.46
N THR A 131 -12.29 2.33 17.42
CA THR A 131 -11.39 1.24 17.11
C THR A 131 -12.18 0.04 16.57
N PHE A 132 -11.49 -0.87 15.91
CA PHE A 132 -12.19 -2.05 15.40
C PHE A 132 -12.66 -2.98 16.53
N GLU A 133 -11.91 -3.08 17.63
CA GLU A 133 -12.33 -3.84 18.83
C GLU A 133 -13.61 -3.24 19.43
N GLU A 134 -13.67 -1.91 19.64
CA GLU A 134 -14.87 -1.23 20.12
C GLU A 134 -16.08 -1.47 19.20
N TRP A 135 -15.85 -1.44 17.87
CA TRP A 135 -16.91 -1.75 16.91
C TRP A 135 -17.39 -3.19 17.04
N LEU A 136 -16.50 -4.17 17.18
CA LEU A 136 -16.85 -5.58 17.38
C LEU A 136 -17.67 -5.77 18.66
N GLU A 137 -17.27 -5.13 19.76
CA GLU A 137 -17.99 -5.16 21.04
C GLU A 137 -19.40 -4.57 20.91
N MET A 138 -19.54 -3.39 20.28
CA MET A 138 -20.85 -2.77 20.01
C MET A 138 -21.77 -3.67 19.15
N ARG A 139 -21.19 -4.54 18.32
CA ARG A 139 -21.93 -5.47 17.49
C ARG A 139 -22.17 -6.83 18.16
N GLY A 140 -21.78 -7.00 19.43
CA GLY A 140 -21.93 -8.24 20.19
C GLY A 140 -21.01 -9.37 19.69
N ILE A 141 -19.95 -9.03 18.95
CA ILE A 141 -18.92 -9.96 18.52
C ILE A 141 -17.91 -10.07 19.66
N GLY A 142 -17.77 -11.26 20.23
CA GLY A 142 -16.95 -11.46 21.43
C GLY A 142 -15.44 -11.34 21.18
N LYS A 143 -14.70 -11.08 22.25
CA LYS A 143 -13.21 -10.98 22.22
C LYS A 143 -12.53 -12.25 21.70
N ASP A 144 -13.15 -13.40 21.89
CA ASP A 144 -12.70 -14.69 21.36
C ASP A 144 -12.54 -14.66 19.84
N ILE A 145 -13.53 -14.15 19.09
CA ILE A 145 -13.47 -14.01 17.63
C ILE A 145 -12.43 -12.95 17.23
N THR A 146 -12.38 -11.85 17.99
CA THR A 146 -11.39 -10.78 17.78
C THR A 146 -9.98 -11.35 17.85
N THR A 147 -9.68 -12.11 18.88
CA THR A 147 -8.37 -12.73 19.09
C THR A 147 -8.07 -13.79 18.04
N ASP A 148 -9.03 -14.68 17.76
CA ASP A 148 -8.80 -15.83 16.87
C ASP A 148 -8.57 -15.45 15.40
N ILE A 149 -9.24 -14.39 14.93
CA ILE A 149 -9.21 -14.01 13.51
C ILE A 149 -8.65 -12.61 13.30
N PHE A 150 -9.21 -11.62 14.00
CA PHE A 150 -9.00 -10.22 13.61
C PHE A 150 -7.68 -9.63 14.05
N VAL A 151 -7.01 -10.17 15.08
CA VAL A 151 -5.64 -9.76 15.42
C VAL A 151 -4.71 -9.96 14.22
N ALA A 152 -4.71 -11.15 13.61
CA ALA A 152 -3.87 -11.41 12.45
C ALA A 152 -4.27 -10.57 11.23
N VAL A 153 -5.59 -10.40 10.99
CA VAL A 153 -6.11 -9.61 9.87
C VAL A 153 -5.75 -8.13 10.02
N CYS A 154 -5.95 -7.51 11.18
CA CYS A 154 -5.63 -6.10 11.41
C CYS A 154 -4.13 -5.83 11.27
N LYS A 155 -3.29 -6.69 11.86
CA LYS A 155 -1.83 -6.62 11.71
C LYS A 155 -1.39 -6.79 10.24
N SER A 156 -2.05 -7.63 9.47
CA SER A 156 -1.74 -7.79 8.04
C SER A 156 -2.14 -6.58 7.20
N LEU A 157 -3.21 -5.87 7.59
CA LEU A 157 -3.71 -4.70 6.87
C LEU A 157 -2.91 -3.42 7.18
N LYS A 158 -2.55 -3.21 8.46
CA LYS A 158 -2.02 -1.93 8.93
C LYS A 158 -0.91 -2.04 9.98
N PHE A 159 -0.42 -3.23 10.29
CA PHE A 159 0.69 -3.51 11.22
C PHE A 159 0.40 -3.12 12.68
N ILE A 160 -0.88 -2.96 13.03
CA ILE A 160 -1.38 -2.59 14.36
C ILE A 160 -2.54 -3.49 14.78
N ASP A 161 -2.79 -3.54 16.09
CA ASP A 161 -3.80 -4.41 16.70
C ASP A 161 -5.24 -3.86 16.56
N PRO A 162 -6.28 -4.71 16.78
CA PRO A 162 -7.70 -4.33 16.67
C PRO A 162 -8.14 -3.20 17.61
N ASP A 163 -7.49 -3.06 18.77
CA ASP A 163 -7.74 -2.01 19.78
C ASP A 163 -7.12 -0.65 19.42
N VAL A 164 -6.33 -0.61 18.34
CA VAL A 164 -5.63 0.60 17.83
C VAL A 164 -6.16 1.03 16.46
N ILE A 165 -6.45 0.07 15.58
CA ILE A 165 -6.87 0.36 14.20
C ILE A 165 -8.29 0.91 14.16
N SER A 166 -8.53 1.97 13.35
CA SER A 166 -9.89 2.44 13.06
C SER A 166 -10.75 1.33 12.45
N ALA A 167 -12.01 1.22 12.90
CA ALA A 167 -12.98 0.28 12.37
C ALA A 167 -13.21 0.42 10.86
N THR A 168 -13.01 1.61 10.31
CA THR A 168 -13.16 1.88 8.86
C THR A 168 -12.27 0.99 8.02
N ILE A 169 -11.06 0.68 8.46
CA ILE A 169 -10.10 -0.07 7.63
C ILE A 169 -10.51 -1.54 7.45
N PRO A 170 -10.70 -2.34 8.52
CA PRO A 170 -11.14 -3.72 8.36
C PRO A 170 -12.54 -3.83 7.72
N LEU A 171 -13.46 -2.91 8.04
CA LEU A 171 -14.79 -2.90 7.43
C LEU A 171 -14.74 -2.61 5.93
N ARG A 172 -13.91 -1.68 5.50
CA ARG A 172 -13.70 -1.38 4.07
C ARG A 172 -13.08 -2.58 3.35
N ALA A 173 -12.08 -3.23 3.95
CA ALA A 173 -11.49 -4.45 3.40
C ALA A 173 -12.53 -5.58 3.27
N LEU A 174 -13.32 -5.82 4.32
CA LEU A 174 -14.41 -6.81 4.31
C LEU A 174 -15.42 -6.51 3.22
N ASN A 175 -15.88 -5.26 3.08
CA ASN A 175 -16.81 -4.88 2.02
C ASN A 175 -16.24 -5.16 0.63
N LYS A 176 -14.98 -4.79 0.36
CA LYS A 176 -14.34 -5.07 -0.94
C LYS A 176 -14.22 -6.56 -1.22
N PHE A 177 -13.88 -7.37 -0.21
CA PHE A 177 -13.77 -8.82 -0.35
C PHE A 177 -15.14 -9.50 -0.50
N LEU A 178 -16.18 -9.01 0.20
CA LEU A 178 -17.52 -9.57 0.16
C LEU A 178 -18.32 -9.21 -1.10
N GLN A 179 -17.98 -8.11 -1.77
CA GLN A 179 -18.70 -7.66 -2.98
C GLN A 179 -18.22 -8.35 -4.26
N GLN A 180 -17.05 -8.97 -4.26
CA GLN A 180 -16.45 -9.57 -5.45
C GLN A 180 -16.18 -11.06 -5.22
N LYS A 181 -16.54 -11.89 -6.20
CA LYS A 181 -16.37 -13.35 -6.12
C LYS A 181 -14.95 -13.78 -5.78
N ASP A 182 -13.96 -13.16 -6.42
CA ASP A 182 -12.54 -13.43 -6.23
C ASP A 182 -11.84 -12.34 -5.38
N GLY A 183 -12.60 -11.46 -4.71
CA GLY A 183 -12.06 -10.29 -4.03
C GLY A 183 -10.98 -10.60 -3.00
N SER A 184 -11.16 -11.63 -2.19
CA SER A 184 -10.18 -12.08 -1.20
C SER A 184 -9.16 -13.10 -1.71
N LYS A 185 -9.21 -13.47 -3.00
CA LYS A 185 -8.24 -14.39 -3.60
C LYS A 185 -6.87 -13.72 -3.68
N ILE A 186 -5.84 -14.43 -3.27
CA ILE A 186 -4.46 -13.94 -3.20
C ILE A 186 -3.65 -14.41 -4.40
N ALA A 187 -2.76 -13.55 -4.88
CA ALA A 187 -1.70 -13.89 -5.82
C ALA A 187 -0.36 -13.32 -5.36
N TYR A 188 0.71 -13.94 -5.81
CA TYR A 188 2.09 -13.44 -5.72
C TYR A 188 2.62 -13.09 -7.11
N LEU A 189 3.60 -12.20 -7.19
CA LEU A 189 4.42 -12.10 -8.40
C LEU A 189 5.24 -13.39 -8.58
N ASP A 190 5.56 -13.71 -9.80
CA ASP A 190 6.40 -14.86 -10.17
C ASP A 190 7.90 -14.62 -9.92
N GLY A 191 8.25 -13.47 -9.34
CA GLY A 191 9.60 -13.05 -8.98
C GLY A 191 9.61 -11.68 -8.35
N ALA A 192 10.80 -11.10 -8.14
CA ALA A 192 11.01 -9.87 -7.39
C ALA A 192 10.32 -8.65 -8.01
N PRO A 193 9.67 -7.79 -7.20
CA PRO A 193 8.90 -6.64 -7.68
C PRO A 193 9.68 -5.67 -8.59
N PRO A 194 10.97 -5.36 -8.37
CA PRO A 194 11.72 -4.48 -9.27
C PRO A 194 11.72 -4.95 -10.72
N GLU A 195 11.90 -6.24 -10.97
CA GLU A 195 11.95 -6.80 -12.32
C GLU A 195 10.54 -7.13 -12.85
N ARG A 196 9.63 -7.58 -11.98
CA ARG A 196 8.31 -8.08 -12.39
C ARG A 196 7.24 -6.99 -12.51
N LEU A 197 7.36 -5.92 -11.73
CA LEU A 197 6.37 -4.83 -11.65
C LEU A 197 6.97 -3.47 -12.03
N CYS A 198 8.09 -3.07 -11.40
CA CYS A 198 8.59 -1.71 -11.57
C CYS A 198 9.23 -1.48 -12.94
N GLN A 199 10.07 -2.40 -13.42
CA GLN A 199 10.74 -2.25 -14.71
C GLN A 199 9.76 -2.13 -15.90
N PRO A 200 8.67 -2.91 -16.01
CA PRO A 200 7.67 -2.71 -17.05
C PRO A 200 7.02 -1.31 -17.05
N ILE A 201 6.83 -0.71 -15.85
CA ILE A 201 6.32 0.67 -15.75
C ILE A 201 7.36 1.65 -16.29
N VAL A 202 8.63 1.47 -15.92
CA VAL A 202 9.75 2.29 -16.42
C VAL A 202 9.85 2.23 -17.93
N ASP A 203 9.85 1.03 -18.48
CA ASP A 203 9.94 0.78 -19.93
C ASP A 203 8.77 1.45 -20.67
N TYR A 204 7.57 1.36 -20.10
CA TYR A 204 6.38 1.99 -20.66
C TYR A 204 6.49 3.53 -20.67
N VAL A 205 7.00 4.12 -19.58
CA VAL A 205 7.21 5.57 -19.46
C VAL A 205 8.26 6.06 -20.43
N ILE A 206 9.42 5.40 -20.48
CA ILE A 206 10.55 5.79 -21.34
C ILE A 206 10.17 5.67 -22.82
N ALA A 207 9.49 4.58 -23.21
CA ALA A 207 9.05 4.39 -24.59
C ALA A 207 8.08 5.47 -25.10
N ARG A 208 7.50 6.28 -24.19
CA ARG A 208 6.60 7.40 -24.48
C ARG A 208 7.19 8.77 -24.20
N GLY A 209 8.51 8.85 -24.08
CA GLY A 209 9.26 10.11 -23.94
C GLY A 209 9.34 10.65 -22.51
N GLY A 210 8.95 9.88 -21.48
CA GLY A 210 9.24 10.23 -20.10
C GLY A 210 10.64 9.82 -19.68
N GLU A 211 11.08 10.32 -18.53
CA GLU A 211 12.39 10.06 -17.95
C GLU A 211 12.27 9.43 -16.55
N VAL A 212 13.20 8.55 -16.19
CA VAL A 212 13.31 7.95 -14.87
C VAL A 212 14.75 8.00 -14.39
N HIS A 213 14.97 8.65 -13.25
CA HIS A 213 16.29 8.84 -12.64
C HIS A 213 16.28 8.29 -11.21
N THR A 214 17.11 7.30 -10.95
CA THR A 214 17.39 6.75 -9.61
C THR A 214 18.66 7.38 -9.01
N GLY A 215 18.85 7.26 -7.69
CA GLY A 215 19.99 7.86 -7.00
C GLY A 215 19.91 9.40 -6.96
N VAL A 216 18.71 9.99 -7.06
CA VAL A 216 18.50 11.44 -7.12
C VAL A 216 17.62 11.90 -5.97
N ALA A 217 18.20 12.65 -5.03
CA ALA A 217 17.51 13.18 -3.86
C ALA A 217 16.98 14.59 -4.12
N LEU A 218 15.71 14.83 -3.74
CA LEU A 218 15.18 16.19 -3.59
C LEU A 218 15.93 16.89 -2.44
N LYS A 219 16.34 18.15 -2.66
CA LYS A 219 16.93 19.01 -1.64
C LYS A 219 15.96 20.10 -1.20
N GLU A 220 15.30 20.74 -2.16
CA GLU A 220 14.43 21.87 -1.89
C GLU A 220 13.36 22.02 -2.96
N ILE A 221 12.19 22.48 -2.54
CA ILE A 221 11.12 23.00 -3.40
C ILE A 221 11.19 24.51 -3.32
N VAL A 222 11.64 25.14 -4.39
CA VAL A 222 11.75 26.62 -4.49
C VAL A 222 10.44 27.17 -5.01
N THR A 223 9.86 28.16 -4.30
CA THR A 223 8.61 28.81 -4.67
C THR A 223 8.83 30.21 -5.25
N ASP A 224 7.93 30.65 -6.11
CA ASP A 224 7.84 32.03 -6.59
C ASP A 224 7.13 32.95 -5.58
N GLN A 225 6.92 34.23 -5.97
CA GLN A 225 6.27 35.23 -5.10
C GLN A 225 4.77 34.91 -4.84
N ASP A 226 4.12 34.19 -5.73
CA ASP A 226 2.73 33.77 -5.61
C ASP A 226 2.58 32.45 -4.83
N GLY A 227 3.72 31.84 -4.44
CA GLY A 227 3.75 30.58 -3.69
C GLY A 227 3.68 29.33 -4.57
N ASN A 228 3.68 29.45 -5.90
CA ASN A 228 3.76 28.29 -6.79
C ASN A 228 5.19 27.74 -6.85
N VAL A 229 5.34 26.47 -7.25
CA VAL A 229 6.66 25.90 -7.45
C VAL A 229 7.32 26.55 -8.66
N GLN A 230 8.47 27.16 -8.44
CA GLN A 230 9.30 27.71 -9.51
C GLN A 230 10.25 26.63 -10.08
N LYS A 231 10.85 25.83 -9.20
CA LYS A 231 11.79 24.76 -9.55
C LYS A 231 12.01 23.81 -8.38
N LEU A 232 12.58 22.64 -8.66
CA LEU A 232 13.15 21.74 -7.65
C LEU A 232 14.68 21.84 -7.68
N ILE A 233 15.31 21.82 -6.51
CA ILE A 233 16.74 21.58 -6.36
C ILE A 233 16.94 20.11 -6.04
N ILE A 234 17.69 19.41 -6.87
CA ILE A 234 18.00 17.99 -6.71
C ILE A 234 19.50 17.76 -6.63
N GLN A 235 19.89 16.64 -6.06
CA GLN A 235 21.29 16.22 -5.97
C GLN A 235 21.40 14.71 -6.10
N GLY A 236 22.42 14.22 -6.83
CA GLY A 236 22.74 12.81 -6.85
C GLY A 236 23.16 12.31 -5.46
N THR A 237 22.77 11.08 -5.11
CA THR A 237 23.16 10.44 -3.84
C THR A 237 24.63 10.05 -3.80
N ASP A 238 25.31 10.08 -4.95
CA ASP A 238 26.76 9.90 -5.12
C ASP A 238 27.58 11.17 -4.77
N GLY A 239 26.90 12.26 -4.36
CA GLY A 239 27.55 13.53 -4.05
C GLY A 239 27.80 14.45 -5.24
N SER A 240 27.26 14.13 -6.43
CA SER A 240 27.33 14.99 -7.60
C SER A 240 26.71 16.37 -7.32
N PRO A 241 27.11 17.43 -8.07
CA PRO A 241 26.59 18.77 -7.85
C PRO A 241 25.09 18.88 -7.96
N SER A 242 24.49 19.76 -7.15
CA SER A 242 23.07 20.05 -7.23
C SER A 242 22.70 20.64 -8.59
N ARG A 243 21.52 20.32 -9.09
CA ARG A 243 20.95 20.84 -10.33
C ARG A 243 19.48 21.21 -10.15
N GLU A 244 19.01 22.04 -11.04
CA GLU A 244 17.63 22.54 -11.03
C GLU A 244 16.76 21.76 -12.01
N ILE A 245 15.51 21.50 -11.62
CA ILE A 245 14.48 20.89 -12.47
C ILE A 245 13.32 21.88 -12.58
N PHE A 246 12.92 22.15 -13.81
CA PHE A 246 11.76 22.97 -14.15
C PHE A 246 10.71 22.09 -14.83
N ALA A 247 9.44 22.28 -14.46
CA ALA A 247 8.31 21.58 -15.05
C ALA A 247 7.03 22.44 -14.96
N ASP A 248 6.01 22.09 -15.74
CA ASP A 248 4.71 22.76 -15.69
C ASP A 248 3.90 22.33 -14.46
N ALA A 249 4.11 21.09 -13.99
CA ALA A 249 3.48 20.55 -12.79
C ALA A 249 4.46 19.70 -11.99
N TYR A 250 4.31 19.70 -10.67
CA TYR A 250 5.15 18.98 -9.73
C TYR A 250 4.30 18.05 -8.87
N VAL A 251 4.79 16.84 -8.64
CA VAL A 251 4.08 15.82 -7.85
C VAL A 251 4.99 15.30 -6.76
N SER A 252 4.52 15.35 -5.51
CA SER A 252 5.15 14.57 -4.45
C SER A 252 4.45 13.20 -4.35
N ALA A 253 5.19 12.13 -4.69
CA ALA A 253 4.78 10.74 -4.48
C ALA A 253 5.53 10.10 -3.29
N MET A 254 6.18 10.90 -2.46
CA MET A 254 6.86 10.48 -1.24
C MET A 254 5.85 10.01 -0.19
N SER A 255 6.30 9.22 0.81
CA SER A 255 5.49 8.98 2.01
C SER A 255 5.19 10.30 2.73
N VAL A 256 4.11 10.34 3.52
CA VAL A 256 3.69 11.56 4.21
C VAL A 256 4.79 12.11 5.12
N ASP A 257 5.49 11.23 5.86
CA ASP A 257 6.57 11.65 6.76
C ASP A 257 7.79 12.20 6.01
N ALA A 258 8.13 11.62 4.88
CA ALA A 258 9.22 12.14 4.05
C ALA A 258 8.86 13.51 3.46
N PHE A 259 7.63 13.66 2.94
CA PHE A 259 7.19 14.91 2.32
C PHE A 259 7.15 16.08 3.32
N LYS A 260 6.75 15.87 4.57
CA LYS A 260 6.72 16.91 5.62
C LYS A 260 8.05 17.66 5.74
N ASN A 261 9.18 16.99 5.50
CA ASN A 261 10.51 17.58 5.60
C ASN A 261 10.84 18.55 4.44
N TYR A 262 10.03 18.57 3.38
CA TYR A 262 10.25 19.38 2.18
C TYR A 262 9.18 20.46 1.97
N ILE A 263 8.19 20.57 2.88
CA ILE A 263 7.14 21.58 2.77
C ILE A 263 7.76 22.97 2.93
N PRO A 264 7.67 23.85 1.90
CA PRO A 264 8.18 25.22 1.98
C PRO A 264 7.56 26.00 3.14
N ALA A 265 8.33 26.89 3.77
CA ALA A 265 7.90 27.66 4.94
C ALA A 265 6.60 28.45 4.71
N ASN A 266 6.42 29.02 3.51
CA ASN A 266 5.21 29.76 3.13
C ASN A 266 3.97 28.87 2.93
N TRP A 267 4.12 27.53 2.81
CA TRP A 267 3.01 26.59 2.72
C TRP A 267 2.59 26.01 4.08
N GLN A 268 3.50 25.96 5.06
CA GLN A 268 3.27 25.30 6.36
C GLN A 268 2.04 25.85 7.11
N ALA A 269 1.71 27.14 6.93
CA ALA A 269 0.55 27.76 7.56
C ALA A 269 -0.78 27.44 6.86
N LEU A 270 -0.76 26.90 5.64
CA LEU A 270 -1.98 26.58 4.90
C LEU A 270 -2.67 25.35 5.53
N PRO A 271 -3.99 25.40 5.78
CA PRO A 271 -4.73 24.31 6.42
C PRO A 271 -4.52 22.95 5.74
N TYR A 272 -4.40 22.96 4.42
CA TYR A 272 -4.17 21.76 3.61
C TYR A 272 -2.86 21.04 3.97
N PHE A 273 -1.76 21.75 4.19
CA PHE A 273 -0.49 21.14 4.57
C PHE A 273 -0.43 20.85 6.08
N LYS A 274 -1.07 21.70 6.88
CA LYS A 274 -1.14 21.52 8.34
C LYS A 274 -1.89 20.24 8.75
N GLN A 275 -2.91 19.81 7.98
CA GLN A 275 -3.61 18.55 8.28
C GLN A 275 -2.69 17.32 8.20
N LEU A 276 -1.58 17.39 7.46
CA LEU A 276 -0.60 16.29 7.37
C LEU A 276 0.07 15.96 8.71
N ASP A 277 0.07 16.89 9.67
CA ASP A 277 0.60 16.66 11.02
C ASP A 277 -0.18 15.58 11.78
N HIS A 278 -1.43 15.31 11.38
CA HIS A 278 -2.25 14.24 11.91
C HIS A 278 -1.96 12.86 11.31
N LEU A 279 -1.14 12.78 10.28
CA LEU A 279 -0.77 11.54 9.61
C LEU A 279 0.70 11.22 9.88
N GLU A 280 0.98 9.99 10.27
CA GLU A 280 2.35 9.48 10.39
C GLU A 280 2.41 8.01 10.00
N GLY A 281 3.56 7.56 9.55
CA GLY A 281 3.79 6.16 9.17
C GLY A 281 3.94 5.25 10.37
N VAL A 282 3.37 4.05 10.29
CA VAL A 282 3.53 3.00 11.29
C VAL A 282 4.85 2.25 11.03
N PRO A 283 5.61 1.86 12.08
CA PRO A 283 6.77 1.01 11.92
C PRO A 283 6.36 -0.43 11.56
N VAL A 284 7.13 -1.06 10.67
CA VAL A 284 7.02 -2.48 10.34
C VAL A 284 8.41 -3.06 10.12
N ILE A 285 8.57 -4.34 10.44
CA ILE A 285 9.79 -5.08 10.17
C ILE A 285 9.43 -6.27 9.28
N SER A 286 10.18 -6.47 8.20
CA SER A 286 10.17 -7.69 7.42
C SER A 286 11.36 -8.55 7.82
N VAL A 287 11.11 -9.84 8.03
CA VAL A 287 12.16 -10.81 8.35
C VAL A 287 12.17 -11.91 7.30
N GLN A 288 13.30 -12.14 6.68
CA GLN A 288 13.52 -13.22 5.73
C GLN A 288 14.46 -14.26 6.32
N LEU A 289 14.04 -15.53 6.27
CA LEU A 289 14.79 -16.64 6.87
C LEU A 289 14.92 -17.81 5.89
N TRP A 290 16.15 -18.24 5.63
CA TRP A 290 16.44 -19.41 4.81
C TRP A 290 16.79 -20.60 5.72
N PHE A 291 16.16 -21.74 5.46
CA PHE A 291 16.35 -22.99 6.21
C PHE A 291 16.96 -24.11 5.36
N ASP A 292 17.66 -25.04 6.01
CA ASP A 292 18.30 -26.19 5.37
C ASP A 292 17.29 -27.27 4.91
N ARG A 293 16.01 -27.10 5.21
CA ARG A 293 14.91 -28.03 4.86
C ARG A 293 13.57 -27.33 4.74
N LYS A 294 12.58 -28.01 4.19
CA LYS A 294 11.20 -27.56 4.19
C LYS A 294 10.61 -27.53 5.61
N LEU A 295 9.94 -26.42 5.93
CA LEU A 295 9.12 -26.26 7.14
C LEU A 295 7.65 -26.53 6.88
N THR A 296 7.19 -26.28 5.65
CA THR A 296 5.81 -26.46 5.23
C THR A 296 5.71 -26.63 3.71
N ASP A 297 4.67 -27.35 3.25
CA ASP A 297 4.34 -27.50 1.84
C ASP A 297 3.23 -26.51 1.40
N VAL A 298 2.83 -25.58 2.27
CA VAL A 298 1.74 -24.64 1.98
C VAL A 298 2.20 -23.58 0.97
N ASP A 299 1.55 -23.58 -0.17
CA ASP A 299 1.71 -22.58 -1.24
C ASP A 299 0.69 -21.45 -1.04
N HIS A 300 0.82 -20.71 0.07
CA HIS A 300 -0.10 -19.64 0.43
C HIS A 300 0.43 -18.77 1.57
N THR A 301 -0.19 -17.58 1.76
CA THR A 301 -0.02 -16.77 2.97
C THR A 301 -0.66 -17.46 4.17
N LEU A 302 0.10 -17.54 5.25
CA LEU A 302 -0.33 -18.05 6.54
C LEU A 302 -0.55 -16.89 7.51
N PHE A 303 -1.73 -16.83 8.11
CA PHE A 303 -2.09 -15.88 9.16
C PHE A 303 -1.77 -16.48 10.53
N SER A 304 -1.26 -15.66 11.44
CA SER A 304 -0.94 -16.08 12.80
C SER A 304 -1.39 -15.04 13.82
N ARG A 305 -1.84 -15.51 14.97
CA ARG A 305 -2.08 -14.64 16.14
C ARG A 305 -0.89 -14.59 17.09
N SER A 306 0.30 -14.95 16.62
CA SER A 306 1.53 -14.66 17.35
C SER A 306 1.58 -13.18 17.72
N PRO A 307 2.05 -12.83 18.92
CA PRO A 307 2.17 -11.42 19.30
C PRO A 307 3.08 -10.59 18.38
N LEU A 308 4.04 -11.25 17.71
CA LEU A 308 5.03 -10.59 16.87
C LEU A 308 4.88 -10.88 15.37
N LEU A 309 4.34 -12.04 14.99
CA LEU A 309 4.21 -12.45 13.59
C LEU A 309 2.74 -12.42 13.17
N SER A 310 2.40 -11.55 12.22
CA SER A 310 1.01 -11.42 11.74
C SER A 310 0.71 -12.34 10.58
N VAL A 311 1.53 -12.25 9.53
CA VAL A 311 1.45 -13.07 8.32
C VAL A 311 2.84 -13.44 7.85
N TYR A 312 2.93 -14.58 7.19
CA TYR A 312 4.17 -15.05 6.56
C TYR A 312 3.85 -16.01 5.43
N SER A 313 4.83 -16.24 4.57
CA SER A 313 4.75 -17.20 3.49
C SER A 313 6.07 -17.94 3.34
N ASP A 314 6.02 -19.21 2.94
CA ASP A 314 7.18 -19.89 2.40
C ASP A 314 7.31 -19.54 0.92
N MET A 315 8.16 -18.56 0.62
CA MET A 315 8.34 -18.04 -0.72
C MET A 315 8.94 -19.09 -1.66
N SER A 316 9.63 -20.09 -1.12
CA SER A 316 10.12 -21.21 -1.91
C SER A 316 8.99 -22.16 -2.39
N ASN A 317 7.76 -22.01 -1.88
CA ASN A 317 6.56 -22.61 -2.42
C ASN A 317 5.74 -21.61 -3.25
N SER A 318 5.71 -20.35 -2.81
CA SER A 318 4.71 -19.38 -3.28
C SER A 318 5.19 -18.53 -4.44
N CYS A 319 6.51 -18.38 -4.66
CA CYS A 319 7.09 -17.59 -5.74
C CYS A 319 7.96 -18.47 -6.65
N LYS A 320 7.68 -18.43 -7.96
CA LYS A 320 8.36 -19.26 -8.95
C LYS A 320 9.87 -19.01 -9.01
N GLU A 321 10.30 -17.75 -8.91
CA GLU A 321 11.73 -17.38 -8.94
C GLU A 321 12.50 -17.91 -7.73
N TYR A 322 11.84 -18.03 -6.56
CA TYR A 322 12.45 -18.48 -5.30
C TYR A 322 12.25 -19.97 -5.03
N ALA A 323 11.67 -20.71 -5.97
CA ALA A 323 11.27 -22.10 -5.78
C ALA A 323 12.44 -23.00 -5.41
N ASP A 324 12.31 -23.70 -4.29
CA ASP A 324 13.20 -24.75 -3.84
C ASP A 324 12.38 -25.92 -3.25
N PRO A 325 12.46 -27.13 -3.80
CA PRO A 325 11.66 -28.25 -3.31
C PRO A 325 12.16 -28.81 -1.95
N ASN A 326 13.39 -28.48 -1.54
CA ASN A 326 14.05 -29.09 -0.38
C ASN A 326 14.21 -28.13 0.79
N LYS A 327 14.19 -26.82 0.55
CA LYS A 327 14.50 -25.77 1.52
C LYS A 327 13.38 -24.76 1.61
N SER A 328 13.18 -24.18 2.78
CA SER A 328 12.26 -23.08 2.99
C SER A 328 12.96 -21.73 2.94
N MET A 329 12.32 -20.76 2.30
CA MET A 329 12.61 -19.34 2.39
C MET A 329 11.35 -18.65 2.94
N LEU A 330 11.34 -18.38 4.23
CA LEU A 330 10.22 -17.68 4.85
C LEU A 330 10.37 -16.18 4.74
N GLU A 331 9.31 -15.53 4.33
CA GLU A 331 9.15 -14.08 4.43
C GLU A 331 8.02 -13.77 5.42
N LEU A 332 8.34 -12.97 6.45
CA LEU A 332 7.50 -12.75 7.62
C LEU A 332 7.29 -11.26 7.88
N VAL A 333 6.06 -10.90 8.19
CA VAL A 333 5.69 -9.55 8.68
C VAL A 333 5.71 -9.57 10.20
N PHE A 334 6.69 -8.86 10.78
CA PHE A 334 6.85 -8.67 12.21
C PHE A 334 6.12 -7.38 12.61
N ALA A 335 4.98 -7.54 13.28
CA ALA A 335 4.10 -6.45 13.70
C ALA A 335 3.27 -6.81 14.96
N PRO A 336 3.01 -5.84 15.86
CA PRO A 336 3.48 -4.46 15.85
C PRO A 336 4.99 -4.33 16.08
N ALA A 337 5.61 -3.33 15.44
CA ALA A 337 7.06 -3.19 15.47
C ALA A 337 7.57 -1.98 16.29
N ALA A 338 6.70 -1.20 16.95
CA ALA A 338 7.08 0.03 17.62
C ALA A 338 8.19 -0.19 18.68
N ASP A 339 8.07 -1.21 19.50
CA ASP A 339 9.05 -1.53 20.55
C ASP A 339 10.28 -2.28 20.05
N TRP A 340 10.33 -2.61 18.75
CA TRP A 340 11.35 -3.46 18.14
C TRP A 340 12.17 -2.76 17.07
N ILE A 341 11.68 -1.65 16.53
CA ILE A 341 12.28 -1.01 15.35
C ILE A 341 13.75 -0.58 15.57
N ASP A 342 14.09 -0.20 16.80
CA ASP A 342 15.42 0.25 17.16
C ASP A 342 16.31 -0.88 17.74
N ARG A 343 15.77 -2.08 17.98
CA ARG A 343 16.53 -3.20 18.53
C ARG A 343 17.51 -3.78 17.50
N PRO A 344 18.59 -4.43 17.95
CA PRO A 344 19.51 -5.15 17.06
C PRO A 344 18.81 -6.20 16.21
N ASN A 345 19.27 -6.41 14.99
CA ASN A 345 18.70 -7.41 14.08
C ASN A 345 18.77 -8.83 14.67
N SER A 346 19.82 -9.15 15.44
CA SER A 346 19.96 -10.44 16.12
C SER A 346 18.83 -10.72 17.10
N GLU A 347 18.40 -9.72 17.89
CA GLU A 347 17.27 -9.86 18.83
C GLU A 347 15.94 -10.07 18.08
N ILE A 348 15.74 -9.39 16.96
CA ILE A 348 14.55 -9.53 16.12
C ILE A 348 14.50 -10.94 15.52
N VAL A 349 15.63 -11.45 15.01
CA VAL A 349 15.72 -12.81 14.46
C VAL A 349 15.47 -13.84 15.56
N GLU A 350 16.05 -13.69 16.74
CA GLU A 350 15.84 -14.59 17.89
C GLU A 350 14.36 -14.61 18.30
N ALA A 351 13.73 -13.43 18.45
CA ALA A 351 12.31 -13.34 18.77
C ALA A 351 11.43 -13.98 17.69
N THR A 352 11.77 -13.78 16.42
CA THR A 352 11.08 -14.41 15.29
C THR A 352 11.17 -15.93 15.36
N LEU A 353 12.34 -16.48 15.65
CA LEU A 353 12.55 -17.93 15.78
C LEU A 353 11.79 -18.53 16.95
N ASN A 354 11.74 -17.83 18.08
CA ASN A 354 10.99 -18.25 19.25
C ASN A 354 9.48 -18.34 18.95
N GLU A 355 8.95 -17.41 18.14
CA GLU A 355 7.56 -17.50 17.69
C GLU A 355 7.35 -18.60 16.63
N LEU A 356 8.28 -18.76 15.68
CA LEU A 356 8.21 -19.84 14.69
C LEU A 356 8.31 -21.22 15.31
N ALA A 357 9.06 -21.39 16.39
CA ALA A 357 9.14 -22.67 17.11
C ALA A 357 7.78 -23.11 17.70
N LYS A 358 6.90 -22.16 18.05
CA LYS A 358 5.52 -22.45 18.47
C LYS A 358 4.63 -22.87 17.30
N LEU A 359 4.89 -22.32 16.11
CA LEU A 359 4.10 -22.59 14.90
C LEU A 359 4.55 -23.89 14.18
N PHE A 360 5.85 -24.21 14.27
CA PHE A 360 6.48 -25.36 13.62
C PHE A 360 7.29 -26.21 14.61
N PRO A 361 6.69 -26.71 15.70
CA PRO A 361 7.43 -27.42 16.76
C PRO A 361 8.10 -28.71 16.30
N GLN A 362 7.64 -29.31 15.19
CA GLN A 362 8.23 -30.51 14.59
C GLN A 362 9.55 -30.21 13.85
N HIS A 363 9.83 -28.96 13.55
CA HIS A 363 11.02 -28.54 12.80
C HIS A 363 11.95 -27.63 13.59
N LEU A 364 11.43 -26.82 14.51
CA LEU A 364 12.16 -25.81 15.26
C LEU A 364 12.11 -26.09 16.78
N PRO A 365 13.19 -25.80 17.51
CA PRO A 365 14.50 -25.34 17.03
C PRO A 365 15.35 -26.42 16.34
N SER A 366 14.95 -27.67 16.38
CA SER A 366 15.64 -28.80 15.76
C SER A 366 14.58 -29.73 15.14
N PRO A 367 14.82 -30.35 13.97
CA PRO A 367 16.10 -30.51 13.27
C PRO A 367 16.45 -29.41 12.25
N ALA A 368 15.59 -28.39 12.01
CA ALA A 368 15.87 -27.36 11.00
C ALA A 368 16.97 -26.38 11.47
N LYS A 369 17.83 -25.98 10.54
CA LYS A 369 18.89 -24.99 10.77
C LYS A 369 18.69 -23.79 9.87
N ILE A 370 18.93 -22.60 10.43
CA ILE A 370 18.98 -21.36 9.65
C ILE A 370 20.28 -21.36 8.84
N LEU A 371 20.16 -21.10 7.56
CA LEU A 371 21.29 -20.87 6.65
C LEU A 371 21.61 -19.38 6.56
N LYS A 372 20.58 -18.52 6.56
CA LYS A 372 20.68 -17.07 6.34
C LYS A 372 19.48 -16.35 6.96
N SER A 373 19.68 -15.13 7.40
CA SER A 373 18.60 -14.25 7.87
C SER A 373 18.80 -12.82 7.36
N HIS A 374 17.72 -12.15 7.05
CA HIS A 374 17.70 -10.74 6.72
C HIS A 374 16.58 -10.01 7.48
N VAL A 375 16.84 -8.78 7.94
CA VAL A 375 15.88 -7.94 8.65
C VAL A 375 15.83 -6.60 7.95
N VAL A 376 14.65 -6.26 7.42
CA VAL A 376 14.39 -4.96 6.80
C VAL A 376 13.49 -4.16 7.73
N LYS A 377 13.99 -3.03 8.19
CA LYS A 377 13.29 -2.12 9.10
C LYS A 377 12.72 -0.94 8.33
N THR A 378 11.42 -0.71 8.46
CA THR A 378 10.74 0.45 7.87
C THR A 378 10.09 1.26 8.99
N PRO A 379 10.79 2.25 9.57
CA PRO A 379 10.30 3.02 10.73
C PRO A 379 9.03 3.83 10.45
N ARG A 380 8.84 4.25 9.20
CA ARG A 380 7.69 5.03 8.73
C ARG A 380 7.17 4.43 7.44
N SER A 381 6.33 3.40 7.57
CA SER A 381 5.74 2.67 6.45
C SER A 381 4.44 3.35 5.96
N ILE A 382 3.34 2.61 5.91
CA ILE A 382 2.03 3.17 5.57
C ILE A 382 1.50 4.05 6.71
N TYR A 383 0.62 5.01 6.41
CA TYR A 383 0.05 5.87 7.46
C TYR A 383 -0.73 5.05 8.50
N THR A 384 -0.57 5.44 9.76
CA THR A 384 -1.23 4.81 10.91
C THR A 384 -2.72 5.16 10.91
N ALA A 385 -3.55 4.18 10.63
CA ALA A 385 -5.00 4.37 10.51
C ALA A 385 -5.71 4.15 11.86
N THR A 386 -5.46 5.04 12.82
CA THR A 386 -6.20 5.09 14.08
C THR A 386 -7.53 5.84 13.91
N PRO A 387 -8.46 5.75 14.88
CA PRO A 387 -9.71 6.50 14.83
C PRO A 387 -9.52 7.98 14.50
N GLU A 388 -10.45 8.54 13.74
CA GLU A 388 -10.51 9.95 13.34
C GLU A 388 -9.37 10.42 12.42
N ARG A 389 -8.57 9.52 11.83
CA ARG A 389 -7.47 9.90 10.93
C ARG A 389 -7.87 9.97 9.46
N GLU A 390 -8.90 9.25 9.02
CA GLU A 390 -9.33 9.22 7.63
C GLU A 390 -9.71 10.62 7.09
N GLN A 391 -10.26 11.50 7.92
CA GLN A 391 -10.62 12.87 7.54
C GLN A 391 -9.43 13.78 7.19
N PHE A 392 -8.21 13.44 7.66
CA PHE A 392 -7.00 14.22 7.40
C PHE A 392 -6.23 13.75 6.16
N ARG A 393 -6.74 12.76 5.44
CA ARG A 393 -6.13 12.34 4.17
C ARG A 393 -6.31 13.45 3.14
N PRO A 394 -5.22 14.03 2.60
CA PRO A 394 -5.31 15.15 1.67
C PRO A 394 -5.82 14.71 0.30
N HIS A 395 -6.55 15.56 -0.39
CA HIS A 395 -6.85 15.37 -1.81
C HIS A 395 -5.57 15.48 -2.65
N GLN A 396 -5.60 14.98 -3.89
CA GLN A 396 -4.45 15.01 -4.80
C GLN A 396 -4.12 16.43 -5.27
N ALA A 397 -5.15 17.25 -5.58
CA ALA A 397 -5.00 18.66 -5.87
C ALA A 397 -4.71 19.45 -4.57
N THR A 398 -3.69 20.29 -4.60
CA THR A 398 -3.32 21.16 -3.48
C THR A 398 -3.77 22.61 -3.70
N PRO A 399 -3.69 23.48 -2.70
CA PRO A 399 -3.91 24.92 -2.90
C PRO A 399 -2.89 25.60 -3.83
N ILE A 400 -1.80 24.91 -4.15
CA ILE A 400 -0.73 25.40 -5.01
C ILE A 400 -1.02 24.96 -6.45
N ALA A 401 -1.22 25.89 -7.34
CA ALA A 401 -1.77 25.64 -8.68
C ALA A 401 -1.02 24.58 -9.51
N ASN A 402 0.30 24.48 -9.33
CA ASN A 402 1.16 23.55 -10.07
C ASN A 402 1.79 22.47 -9.19
N PHE A 403 1.22 22.18 -7.99
CA PHE A 403 1.76 21.18 -7.08
C PHE A 403 0.66 20.20 -6.63
N PHE A 404 0.96 18.91 -6.71
CA PHE A 404 0.01 17.82 -6.46
C PHE A 404 0.62 16.79 -5.50
N LEU A 405 -0.24 16.07 -4.78
CA LEU A 405 0.16 14.94 -3.95
C LEU A 405 -0.32 13.62 -4.56
N SER A 406 0.52 12.61 -4.47
CA SER A 406 0.20 11.23 -4.80
C SER A 406 0.72 10.30 -3.70
N GLY A 407 0.07 9.16 -3.51
CA GLY A 407 0.45 8.16 -2.53
C GLY A 407 -0.76 7.54 -1.84
N SER A 408 -0.57 6.36 -1.29
CA SER A 408 -1.66 5.61 -0.66
C SER A 408 -2.29 6.31 0.55
N TYR A 409 -1.64 7.33 1.11
CA TYR A 409 -2.16 8.15 2.21
C TYR A 409 -3.11 9.26 1.76
N THR A 410 -3.17 9.61 0.47
CA THR A 410 -4.09 10.63 -0.04
C THR A 410 -5.54 10.14 -0.05
N ALA A 411 -6.51 11.08 -0.06
CA ALA A 411 -7.93 10.76 -0.02
C ALA A 411 -8.35 9.98 -1.28
N GLN A 412 -8.93 8.80 -1.08
CA GLN A 412 -9.44 7.94 -2.13
C GLN A 412 -10.26 6.79 -1.48
N PRO A 413 -11.15 6.10 -2.22
CA PRO A 413 -12.07 5.11 -1.65
C PRO A 413 -11.43 3.77 -1.26
N PHE A 414 -10.09 3.68 -1.23
CA PHE A 414 -9.37 2.52 -0.79
C PHE A 414 -8.51 2.87 0.44
N PHE A 415 -8.08 1.88 1.22
CA PHE A 415 -7.12 2.11 2.30
C PHE A 415 -5.67 2.10 1.79
N GLY A 416 -4.72 2.53 2.62
CA GLY A 416 -3.28 2.52 2.26
C GLY A 416 -2.79 1.11 1.93
N SER A 417 -2.51 0.88 0.65
CA SER A 417 -2.10 -0.39 0.04
C SER A 417 -1.51 -0.14 -1.34
N MET A 418 -1.02 -1.17 -2.03
CA MET A 418 -0.59 -1.07 -3.42
C MET A 418 -1.73 -0.60 -4.33
N GLU A 419 -2.94 -1.11 -4.15
CA GLU A 419 -4.14 -0.64 -4.88
C GLU A 419 -4.41 0.85 -4.64
N GLY A 420 -4.34 1.29 -3.38
CA GLY A 420 -4.50 2.69 -3.03
C GLY A 420 -3.41 3.59 -3.63
N ALA A 421 -2.18 3.09 -3.78
CA ALA A 421 -1.10 3.83 -4.42
C ALA A 421 -1.34 4.03 -5.92
N VAL A 422 -1.75 2.97 -6.63
CA VAL A 422 -2.09 3.03 -8.07
C VAL A 422 -3.29 3.94 -8.30
N LEU A 423 -4.36 3.79 -7.51
CA LEU A 423 -5.54 4.65 -7.61
C LEU A 423 -5.19 6.12 -7.38
N SER A 424 -4.36 6.40 -6.36
CA SER A 424 -3.88 7.77 -6.11
C SER A 424 -3.12 8.34 -7.31
N GLY A 425 -2.25 7.56 -7.93
CA GLY A 425 -1.52 7.96 -9.15
C GLY A 425 -2.46 8.33 -10.30
N LYS A 426 -3.51 7.51 -10.53
CA LYS A 426 -4.54 7.79 -11.54
C LYS A 426 -5.30 9.09 -11.26
N LEU A 427 -5.73 9.29 -10.00
CA LEU A 427 -6.43 10.50 -9.59
C LEU A 427 -5.53 11.74 -9.75
N THR A 428 -4.27 11.65 -9.33
CA THR A 428 -3.32 12.76 -9.48
C THR A 428 -3.07 13.12 -10.95
N ALA A 429 -2.91 12.12 -11.81
CA ALA A 429 -2.74 12.34 -13.25
C ALA A 429 -3.97 13.04 -13.87
N GLN A 430 -5.18 12.68 -13.45
CA GLN A 430 -6.41 13.32 -13.89
C GLN A 430 -6.49 14.79 -13.41
N GLU A 431 -6.12 15.08 -12.16
CA GLU A 431 -6.09 16.45 -11.63
C GLU A 431 -5.12 17.34 -12.42
N ILE A 432 -3.92 16.83 -12.73
CA ILE A 432 -2.93 17.54 -13.56
C ILE A 432 -3.49 17.81 -14.95
N HIS A 433 -4.11 16.80 -15.56
CA HIS A 433 -4.71 16.96 -16.89
C HIS A 433 -5.82 18.02 -16.90
N ASN A 434 -6.71 17.99 -15.92
CA ASN A 434 -7.78 18.98 -15.78
C ASN A 434 -7.21 20.40 -15.58
N ALA A 435 -6.18 20.56 -14.75
CA ALA A 435 -5.52 21.83 -14.52
C ALA A 435 -4.88 22.39 -15.81
N SER A 436 -4.23 21.53 -16.61
CA SER A 436 -3.60 21.94 -17.87
C SER A 436 -4.62 22.38 -18.92
N GLN A 437 -5.77 21.70 -19.02
CA GLN A 437 -6.87 22.08 -19.92
C GLN A 437 -7.48 23.44 -19.55
N ASN A 438 -7.71 23.70 -18.27
CA ASN A 438 -8.22 24.96 -17.78
C ASN A 438 -7.28 26.13 -18.06
N ALA A 439 -5.97 25.94 -17.89
CA ALA A 439 -4.96 26.94 -18.22
C ALA A 439 -4.93 27.27 -19.71
N SER A 440 -5.05 26.29 -20.58
CA SER A 440 -5.10 26.45 -22.03
C SER A 440 -6.34 27.24 -22.48
N GLN A 441 -7.51 26.94 -21.91
CA GLN A 441 -8.76 27.65 -22.22
C GLN A 441 -8.73 29.11 -21.76
N SER A 442 -8.17 29.39 -20.57
CA SER A 442 -8.04 30.76 -20.04
C SER A 442 -7.07 31.59 -20.87
N SER A 443 -6.02 31.01 -21.40
CA SER A 443 -5.06 31.67 -22.31
C SER A 443 -5.67 31.95 -23.68
N GLY A 444 -6.43 31.03 -24.23
CA GLY A 444 -7.16 31.19 -25.49
C GLY A 444 -8.24 32.31 -25.43
N SER A 445 -8.98 32.40 -24.30
CA SER A 445 -9.97 33.45 -24.07
C SER A 445 -9.31 34.83 -23.96
N LYS A 446 -8.11 34.97 -23.40
CA LYS A 446 -7.36 36.24 -23.36
C LYS A 446 -6.88 36.70 -24.74
N VAL A 447 -6.55 35.77 -25.63
CA VAL A 447 -6.14 36.09 -27.01
C VAL A 447 -7.36 36.55 -27.85
N LEU A 448 -8.49 35.89 -27.71
CA LEU A 448 -9.74 36.27 -28.39
C LEU A 448 -10.28 37.62 -27.89
N GLY A 449 -10.15 37.94 -26.60
CA GLY A 449 -10.53 39.23 -26.04
C GLY A 449 -9.62 40.39 -26.47
N ARG A 450 -8.36 40.14 -26.83
CA ARG A 450 -7.46 41.21 -27.39
C ARG A 450 -7.69 41.50 -28.87
N THR A 451 -8.13 40.54 -29.65
CA THR A 451 -8.46 40.76 -31.08
C THR A 451 -9.78 41.43 -31.31
N SER A 452 -10.75 41.40 -30.37
CA SER A 452 -12.03 42.10 -30.50
C SER A 452 -11.98 43.61 -30.13
N ASN A 453 -10.92 44.13 -29.50
CA ASN A 453 -10.82 45.51 -29.09
C ASN A 453 -9.99 46.40 -30.05
N GLN A 454 -9.54 45.91 -31.21
CA GLN A 454 -8.76 46.71 -32.18
C GLN A 454 -9.55 47.18 -33.42
N ASN A 455 -10.86 46.99 -33.51
CA ASN A 455 -11.66 47.40 -34.66
C ASN A 455 -12.84 48.34 -34.33
N GLN A 456 -12.59 49.41 -33.56
CA GLN A 456 -13.51 50.53 -33.50
C GLN A 456 -12.72 51.87 -33.38
N SER A 457 -12.17 52.30 -34.48
CA SER A 457 -11.86 53.69 -34.72
C SER A 457 -11.76 53.90 -36.21
N ASN A 458 -12.78 54.42 -36.84
CA ASN A 458 -12.73 55.05 -38.14
C ASN A 458 -13.91 56.03 -38.34
N PRO A 459 -13.82 56.95 -39.26
CA PRO A 459 -13.44 58.33 -39.05
C PRO A 459 -14.54 59.27 -39.49
N SER A 460 -14.50 60.46 -38.96
CA SER A 460 -15.23 61.63 -39.43
C SER A 460 -14.84 62.02 -40.89
N VAL A 461 -15.80 62.04 -41.76
CA VAL A 461 -15.68 62.71 -43.06
C VAL A 461 -16.31 64.07 -42.93
N VAL A 462 -15.47 65.06 -43.19
CA VAL A 462 -15.86 66.45 -43.49
C VAL A 462 -16.12 66.54 -44.98
N SER A 463 -17.22 67.08 -45.40
CA SER A 463 -17.39 67.62 -46.75
C SER A 463 -18.02 69.01 -46.67
N ALA A 464 -17.41 69.82 -47.44
CA ALA A 464 -17.75 71.17 -47.72
C ALA A 464 -19.20 71.39 -48.26
#